data_2d630a1e56ce0cefe39d72e538d095be
#
_entry.id   2d630a1e56ce0cefe39d72e538d095be
#
_cell.length_a   1.000
_cell.length_b   1.000
_cell.length_c   1.000
_cell.angle_alpha   90.00
_cell.angle_beta   90.00
_cell.angle_gamma   90.00
#
_symmetry.space_group_name_H-M   'P 1'
#
loop_
_entity.id
_entity.type
_entity.pdbx_description
1 polymer ?
#
loop_
_entity_poly.entity_id
_entity_poly.type
_entity_poly.pdbx_seq_one_letter_code
_entity_poly.pdbx_strand_id
1 'polypeptide(L)'
;MRKNRNNRPPEPGARGLLRLTCPCCSKKFGTYLHVPQMSIGCRCGATISLERGLAPYEFACGCCGLHAKGQTNTMEPEITIPCKCGNPITLHWDKDKRRYIE
;
A
#
# COMPACT_ATOMS: atom_id res chain seq x y z
N MET A 1 -32.86 6.45 10.35
CA MET A 1 -32.11 6.15 10.04
C MET A 1 -31.07 6.77 9.72
N ARG A 2 -30.31 6.77 9.86
CA ARG A 2 -29.51 7.24 9.58
C ARG A 2 -28.79 6.86 8.83
N LYS A 3 -28.26 7.05 8.59
CA LYS A 3 -27.70 6.71 7.98
C LYS A 3 -27.13 6.71 7.02
N ASN A 4 -26.97 6.89 6.76
CA ASN A 4 -26.66 6.73 5.56
C ASN A 4 -25.44 7.18 4.96
N ARG A 5 -24.59 7.93 5.60
CA ARG A 5 -23.33 8.29 5.08
C ARG A 5 -22.40 7.10 4.99
N ASN A 6 -22.71 6.07 5.70
CA ASN A 6 -21.97 4.82 5.58
C ASN A 6 -22.30 4.06 4.31
N ASN A 7 -23.34 4.52 3.61
CA ASN A 7 -23.72 3.89 2.36
C ASN A 7 -23.19 4.61 1.15
N ARG A 8 -22.36 5.62 1.35
CA ARG A 8 -21.75 6.30 0.23
C ARG A 8 -20.83 5.33 -0.51
N PRO A 9 -20.81 5.37 -1.84
CA PRO A 9 -19.87 4.55 -2.59
C PRO A 9 -18.43 4.97 -2.23
N PRO A 10 -17.49 4.03 -2.23
CA PRO A 10 -16.09 4.38 -1.95
C PRO A 10 -15.57 5.36 -3.00
N GLU A 11 -14.72 6.27 -2.56
CA GLU A 11 -14.10 7.20 -3.48
C GLU A 11 -13.15 6.43 -4.42
N PRO A 12 -13.05 6.86 -5.69
CA PRO A 12 -12.14 6.19 -6.60
C PRO A 12 -10.69 6.44 -6.21
N GLY A 13 -9.84 5.46 -6.49
CA GLY A 13 -8.43 5.60 -6.22
C GLY A 13 -8.04 5.16 -4.83
N ALA A 14 -6.82 5.49 -4.44
CA ALA A 14 -6.26 5.08 -3.16
C ALA A 14 -5.67 6.28 -2.43
N ARG A 15 -5.65 6.19 -1.12
CA ARG A 15 -5.01 7.19 -0.27
C ARG A 15 -4.32 6.49 0.90
N GLY A 16 -3.54 7.27 1.64
CA GLY A 16 -2.81 6.75 2.78
C GLY A 16 -1.43 6.29 2.38
N LEU A 17 -0.87 5.38 3.14
CA LEU A 17 0.48 4.89 2.91
C LEU A 17 0.48 3.86 1.79
N LEU A 18 1.32 4.10 0.79
CA LEU A 18 1.42 3.23 -0.37
C LEU A 18 2.87 2.81 -0.58
N ARG A 19 3.06 1.53 -0.89
CA ARG A 19 4.35 0.98 -1.28
C ARG A 19 4.21 0.46 -2.70
N LEU A 20 4.79 1.17 -3.65
CA LEU A 20 4.53 0.93 -5.07
C LEU A 20 5.78 0.50 -5.82
N THR A 21 5.56 -0.34 -6.84
CA THR A 21 6.60 -0.73 -7.79
C THR A 21 6.16 -0.25 -9.15
N CYS A 22 7.02 0.50 -9.83
CA CYS A 22 6.71 0.98 -11.17
C CYS A 22 6.78 -0.19 -12.14
N PRO A 23 5.72 -0.43 -12.94
CA PRO A 23 5.73 -1.54 -13.90
C PRO A 23 6.68 -1.31 -15.07
N CYS A 24 7.12 -0.08 -15.28
CA CYS A 24 8.00 0.25 -16.40
C CYS A 24 9.48 0.15 -16.02
N CYS A 25 9.89 0.80 -14.93
CA CYS A 25 11.29 0.84 -14.54
C CYS A 25 11.62 -0.05 -13.34
N SER A 26 10.61 -0.70 -12.77
CA SER A 26 10.75 -1.61 -11.63
C SER A 26 11.24 -0.95 -10.34
N LYS A 27 11.22 0.38 -10.30
CA LYS A 27 11.63 1.10 -9.11
C LYS A 27 10.57 0.97 -8.02
N LYS A 28 11.02 0.70 -6.80
CA LYS A 28 10.13 0.59 -5.63
C LYS A 28 10.24 1.86 -4.80
N PHE A 29 9.12 2.37 -4.35
CA PHE A 29 9.09 3.57 -3.53
C PHE A 29 7.87 3.60 -2.64
N GLY A 30 7.93 4.41 -1.59
CA GLY A 30 6.80 4.62 -0.70
C GLY A 30 6.30 6.05 -0.82
N THR A 31 5.01 6.24 -0.65
CA THR A 31 4.43 7.57 -0.66
C THR A 31 3.21 7.59 0.26
N TYR A 32 2.79 8.79 0.65
CA TYR A 32 1.59 8.98 1.45
C TYR A 32 0.68 9.97 0.75
N LEU A 33 -0.54 9.54 0.47
CA LEU A 33 -1.52 10.39 -0.21
C LEU A 33 -2.58 10.84 0.79
N HIS A 34 -2.75 12.14 0.91
CA HIS A 34 -3.73 12.71 1.82
C HIS A 34 -5.14 12.71 1.25
N VAL A 35 -5.24 12.63 -0.08
CA VAL A 35 -6.54 12.58 -0.77
C VAL A 35 -6.52 11.40 -1.73
N PRO A 36 -7.68 10.80 -2.04
CA PRO A 36 -7.71 9.68 -2.97
C PRO A 36 -7.23 10.10 -4.35
N GLN A 37 -6.43 9.25 -4.99
CA GLN A 37 -5.95 9.47 -6.34
C GLN A 37 -6.08 8.18 -7.13
N MET A 38 -6.37 8.30 -8.40
CA MET A 38 -6.55 7.14 -9.28
C MET A 38 -5.25 6.68 -9.92
N SER A 39 -4.25 7.53 -9.90
CA SER A 39 -2.94 7.20 -10.46
C SER A 39 -1.87 8.11 -9.90
N ILE A 40 -0.62 7.69 -10.06
CA ILE A 40 0.52 8.46 -9.62
C ILE A 40 1.63 8.29 -10.66
N GLY A 41 2.40 9.35 -10.87
CA GLY A 41 3.48 9.31 -11.85
C GLY A 41 4.78 8.83 -11.25
N CYS A 42 5.54 8.07 -12.03
CA CYS A 42 6.90 7.69 -11.69
C CYS A 42 7.88 8.63 -12.39
N ARG A 43 9.07 8.76 -11.84
CA ARG A 43 10.10 9.60 -12.43
C ARG A 43 10.50 9.15 -13.83
N CYS A 44 10.29 7.91 -14.17
CA CYS A 44 10.59 7.41 -15.51
C CYS A 44 9.56 7.86 -16.55
N GLY A 45 8.49 8.53 -16.11
CA GLY A 45 7.43 8.99 -17.02
C GLY A 45 6.23 8.07 -17.07
N ALA A 46 6.31 6.89 -16.48
CA ALA A 46 5.18 5.97 -16.49
C ALA A 46 4.14 6.37 -15.45
N THR A 47 2.90 5.94 -15.69
CA THR A 47 1.80 6.17 -14.77
C THR A 47 1.46 4.85 -14.08
N ILE A 48 1.32 4.89 -12.76
CA ILE A 48 0.96 3.72 -11.96
C ILE A 48 -0.51 3.86 -11.59
N SER A 49 -1.32 2.88 -12.00
CA SER A 49 -2.75 2.89 -11.69
C SER A 49 -2.96 2.52 -10.22
N LEU A 50 -3.84 3.26 -9.55
CA LEU A 50 -4.23 2.98 -8.17
C LEU A 50 -5.68 2.53 -8.07
N GLU A 51 -6.33 2.28 -9.20
CA GLU A 51 -7.74 1.88 -9.20
C GLU A 51 -7.93 0.42 -8.84
N ARG A 52 -6.96 -0.42 -9.14
CA ARG A 52 -7.03 -1.85 -8.85
C ARG A 52 -5.62 -2.41 -8.77
N GLY A 53 -5.53 -3.65 -8.31
CA GLY A 53 -4.23 -4.28 -8.18
C GLY A 53 -3.50 -3.92 -6.88
N LEU A 54 -4.18 -3.27 -5.95
CA LEU A 54 -3.60 -2.94 -4.65
C LEU A 54 -4.01 -3.97 -3.60
N ALA A 55 -3.04 -4.37 -2.80
CA ALA A 55 -3.26 -5.31 -1.71
C ALA A 55 -2.91 -4.64 -0.38
N PRO A 56 -3.70 -4.85 0.66
CA PRO A 56 -3.40 -4.25 1.97
C PRO A 56 -2.23 -4.96 2.64
N TYR A 57 -1.48 -4.21 3.44
CA TYR A 57 -0.44 -4.77 4.29
C TYR A 57 -0.47 -4.11 5.66
N GLU A 58 0.06 -4.82 6.63
CA GLU A 58 0.10 -4.32 8.00
C GLU A 58 1.30 -4.92 8.71
N PHE A 59 2.01 -4.12 9.50
CA PHE A 59 3.11 -4.64 10.29
C PHE A 59 3.29 -3.83 11.57
N ALA A 60 3.95 -4.46 12.54
CA ALA A 60 4.38 -3.79 13.76
C ALA A 60 5.89 -4.00 13.88
N CYS A 61 6.64 -2.91 13.98
CA CYS A 61 8.09 -3.01 14.09
C CYS A 61 8.48 -3.34 15.53
N GLY A 62 9.15 -4.48 15.73
CA GLY A 62 9.60 -4.87 17.06
C GLY A 62 10.77 -4.03 17.57
N CYS A 63 11.41 -3.25 16.69
CA CYS A 63 12.54 -2.44 17.05
C CYS A 63 12.12 -1.08 17.61
N CYS A 64 11.20 -0.38 16.91
CA CYS A 64 10.81 0.96 17.32
C CYS A 64 9.34 1.04 17.77
N GLY A 65 8.59 -0.05 17.69
CA GLY A 65 7.19 -0.08 18.12
C GLY A 65 6.21 0.54 17.13
N LEU A 66 6.67 0.93 15.95
CA LEU A 66 5.79 1.52 14.95
C LEU A 66 4.81 0.49 14.43
N HIS A 67 3.53 0.85 14.42
CA HIS A 67 2.50 0.04 13.78
C HIS A 67 2.01 0.80 12.55
N ALA A 68 2.07 0.14 11.40
CA ALA A 68 1.71 0.78 10.14
C ALA A 68 0.89 -0.15 9.28
N LYS A 69 0.01 0.43 8.48
CA LYS A 69 -0.73 -0.31 7.46
C LYS A 69 -0.87 0.58 6.24
N GLY A 70 -0.94 -0.07 5.09
CA GLY A 70 -1.04 0.62 3.82
C GLY A 70 -1.44 -0.33 2.72
N GLN A 71 -1.09 0.03 1.49
CA GLN A 71 -1.41 -0.78 0.33
C GLN A 71 -0.21 -0.86 -0.59
N THR A 72 -0.11 -1.94 -1.35
CA THR A 72 0.98 -2.15 -2.28
C THR A 72 0.45 -2.73 -3.57
N ASN A 73 1.11 -2.42 -4.69
CA ASN A 73 0.74 -2.97 -5.98
C ASN A 73 1.60 -4.16 -6.39
N THR A 74 2.48 -4.62 -5.51
CA THR A 74 3.28 -5.79 -5.83
C THR A 74 2.44 -7.05 -5.75
N MET A 75 2.79 -8.04 -6.57
CA MET A 75 2.10 -9.32 -6.59
C MET A 75 3.01 -10.44 -6.07
N GLU A 76 4.12 -10.08 -5.49
CA GLU A 76 5.09 -11.06 -4.99
C GLU A 76 4.55 -11.74 -3.73
N PRO A 77 4.87 -13.02 -3.51
CA PRO A 77 4.41 -13.73 -2.31
C PRO A 77 5.05 -13.21 -1.03
N GLU A 78 6.20 -12.55 -1.14
CA GLU A 78 6.91 -12.01 0.00
C GLU A 78 7.48 -10.65 -0.36
N ILE A 79 7.32 -9.69 0.53
CA ILE A 79 7.85 -8.34 0.32
C ILE A 79 8.59 -7.88 1.56
N THR A 80 9.57 -7.00 1.37
CA THR A 80 10.32 -6.40 2.47
C THR A 80 10.13 -4.90 2.41
N ILE A 81 9.71 -4.31 3.52
CA ILE A 81 9.45 -2.87 3.62
C ILE A 81 10.36 -2.32 4.72
N PRO A 82 11.17 -1.29 4.42
CA PRO A 82 11.98 -0.68 5.47
C PRO A 82 11.12 0.16 6.41
N CYS A 83 11.29 -0.03 7.71
CA CYS A 83 10.66 0.80 8.72
C CYS A 83 11.41 2.14 8.80
N LYS A 84 10.75 3.16 9.36
CA LYS A 84 11.40 4.46 9.56
C LYS A 84 12.68 4.35 10.37
N CYS A 85 12.77 3.39 11.26
CA CYS A 85 13.96 3.20 12.08
C CYS A 85 15.08 2.45 11.34
N GLY A 86 14.83 2.04 10.10
CA GLY A 86 15.81 1.31 9.30
C GLY A 86 15.69 -0.20 9.39
N ASN A 87 14.85 -0.71 10.27
CA ASN A 87 14.68 -2.15 10.42
C ASN A 87 13.87 -2.71 9.25
N PRO A 88 14.38 -3.70 8.50
CA PRO A 88 13.61 -4.29 7.42
C PRO A 88 12.50 -5.19 7.97
N ILE A 89 11.30 -5.03 7.41
CA ILE A 89 10.12 -5.82 7.81
C ILE A 89 9.75 -6.70 6.63
N THR A 90 9.75 -8.01 6.84
CA THR A 90 9.36 -8.96 5.79
C THR A 90 7.94 -9.41 6.00
N LEU A 91 7.13 -9.29 4.95
CA LEU A 91 5.72 -9.64 4.97
C LEU A 91 5.45 -10.74 3.95
N HIS A 92 4.49 -11.60 4.29
CA HIS A 92 4.08 -12.70 3.43
C HIS A 92 2.62 -12.54 3.03
N TRP A 93 2.28 -12.93 1.83
CA TRP A 93 0.90 -12.91 1.38
C TRP A 93 0.11 -14.01 2.08
N ASP A 94 -0.95 -13.61 2.79
CA ASP A 94 -1.87 -14.54 3.42
C ASP A 94 -3.14 -14.60 2.57
N LYS A 95 -3.33 -15.71 1.86
CA LYS A 95 -4.45 -15.85 0.93
C LYS A 95 -5.81 -15.95 1.64
N ASP A 96 -5.80 -16.36 2.90
CA ASP A 96 -7.05 -16.45 3.65
C ASP A 96 -7.52 -15.07 4.10
N LYS A 97 -6.60 -14.23 4.52
CA LYS A 97 -6.91 -12.86 4.95
C LYS A 97 -6.82 -11.87 3.81
N ARG A 98 -6.25 -12.28 2.68
CA ARG A 98 -6.04 -11.46 1.50
C ARG A 98 -5.26 -10.18 1.79
N ARG A 99 -4.21 -10.33 2.54
CA ARG A 99 -3.32 -9.23 2.89
C ARG A 99 -1.92 -9.74 3.16
N TYR A 100 -0.97 -8.81 3.18
CA TYR A 100 0.40 -9.13 3.57
C TYR A 100 0.51 -8.97 5.08
N ILE A 101 1.08 -9.98 5.74
CA ILE A 101 1.29 -9.98 7.18
C ILE A 101 2.68 -10.49 7.49
N GLU A 102 3.16 -10.21 8.72
CA GLU A 102 4.46 -10.71 9.19
C GLU A 102 4.49 -12.21 9.39
#